data_96ccd2e1903426abf262c32a5ccbd3ea
#
_entry.id   96ccd2e1903426abf262c32a5ccbd3ea
#
_cell.length_a   1.000
_cell.length_b   1.000
_cell.length_c   1.000
_cell.angle_alpha   90.00
_cell.angle_beta   90.00
_cell.angle_gamma   90.00
#
_symmetry.space_group_name_H-M   'P 1'
#
loop_
_entity.id
_entity.type
_entity.pdbx_description
1 polymer ?
#
loop_
_entity_poly.entity_id
_entity_poly.type
_entity_poly.pdbx_seq_one_letter_code
_entity_poly.pdbx_strand_id
1 'polypeptide(L)'
;MDTKKLAYFLRLHENGNITHTAKEAFLTQSALTKMIQGWEEEFHCKLLTRSRKGVRFTREGELFVTLCQQVLALEKTFREDVSSAADELTGSITIGVSLNYMSRHFPTILRRF
;
A
#
# COMPACT_ATOMS: atom_id res chain seq x y z
N MET A 1 -9.55 -1.55 1.79
CA MET A 1 -8.23 -1.69 2.41
C MET A 1 -7.65 -0.29 2.63
N ASP A 2 -7.21 -0.01 3.83
CA ASP A 2 -6.67 1.32 4.17
C ASP A 2 -5.20 1.41 3.73
N THR A 3 -4.90 2.34 2.83
CA THR A 3 -3.55 2.50 2.28
C THR A 3 -2.51 2.93 3.32
N LYS A 4 -2.93 3.66 4.36
CA LYS A 4 -2.02 4.02 5.45
C LYS A 4 -1.54 2.78 6.19
N LYS A 5 -2.43 1.82 6.42
CA LYS A 5 -2.10 0.56 7.08
C LYS A 5 -1.11 -0.26 6.24
N LEU A 6 -1.29 -0.25 4.93
CA LEU A 6 -0.35 -0.92 4.03
C LEU A 6 1.04 -0.29 4.11
N ALA A 7 1.11 1.03 4.21
CA ALA A 7 2.37 1.74 4.36
C ALA A 7 3.08 1.36 5.67
N TYR A 8 2.33 1.18 6.76
CA TYR A 8 2.91 0.73 8.04
C TYR A 8 3.51 -0.67 7.92
N PHE A 9 2.87 -1.56 7.20
CA PHE A 9 3.41 -2.90 6.97
C PHE A 9 4.73 -2.86 6.19
N LEU A 10 4.80 -2.00 5.17
CA LEU A 10 6.04 -1.80 4.42
C LEU A 10 7.16 -1.22 5.28
N ARG A 11 6.84 -0.28 6.17
CA ARG A 11 7.81 0.26 7.13
C ARG A 11 8.37 -0.84 8.00
N LEU A 12 7.49 -1.70 8.51
CA LEU A 12 7.91 -2.83 9.33
C LEU A 12 8.85 -3.75 8.56
N HIS A 13 8.55 -3.99 7.30
CA HIS A 13 9.40 -4.80 6.43
C HIS A 13 10.80 -4.19 6.28
N GLU A 14 10.88 -2.87 6.17
CA GLU A 14 12.15 -2.17 6.02
C GLU A 14 13.02 -2.24 7.27
N ASN A 15 12.44 -2.02 8.46
CA ASN A 15 13.24 -1.91 9.68
C ASN A 15 13.22 -3.15 10.57
N GLY A 16 12.25 -4.04 10.42
CA GLY A 16 12.18 -5.30 11.17
C GLY A 16 11.86 -5.16 12.65
N ASN A 17 11.40 -4.00 13.10
CA ASN A 17 11.16 -3.72 14.52
C ASN A 17 9.76 -3.14 14.72
N ILE A 18 8.89 -3.88 15.41
CA ILE A 18 7.51 -3.48 15.65
C ILE A 18 7.43 -2.21 16.50
N THR A 19 8.24 -2.14 17.55
CA THR A 19 8.23 -0.99 18.46
C THR A 19 8.61 0.29 17.73
N HIS A 20 9.66 0.24 16.95
CA HIS A 20 10.13 1.37 16.17
C HIS A 20 9.12 1.80 15.11
N THR A 21 8.54 0.84 14.40
CA THR A 21 7.54 1.11 13.38
C THR A 21 6.29 1.75 13.98
N ALA A 22 5.81 1.24 15.11
CA ALA A 22 4.65 1.80 15.80
C ALA A 22 4.91 3.24 16.21
N LYS A 23 6.10 3.51 16.75
CA LYS A 23 6.49 4.85 17.17
C LYS A 23 6.50 5.83 15.99
N GLU A 24 7.08 5.44 14.85
CA GLU A 24 7.08 6.26 13.64
C GLU A 24 5.67 6.52 13.11
N ALA A 25 4.79 5.55 13.25
CA ALA A 25 3.41 5.64 12.77
C ALA A 25 2.47 6.35 13.76
N PHE A 26 2.99 6.80 14.91
CA PHE A 26 2.18 7.37 16.00
C PHE A 26 1.12 6.40 16.52
N LEU A 27 1.48 5.11 16.55
CA LEU A 27 0.63 4.04 17.06
C LEU A 27 1.27 3.38 18.27
N THR A 28 0.44 2.70 19.08
CA THR A 28 0.98 1.82 20.11
C THR A 28 1.43 0.51 19.44
N GLN A 29 2.36 -0.19 20.08
CA GLN A 29 2.79 -1.52 19.64
C GLN A 29 1.60 -2.48 19.56
N SER A 30 0.70 -2.41 20.55
CA SER A 30 -0.53 -3.20 20.57
C SER A 30 -1.42 -2.95 19.37
N ALA A 31 -1.59 -1.69 18.98
CA ALA A 31 -2.42 -1.32 17.84
C ALA A 31 -1.84 -1.86 16.54
N LEU A 32 -0.54 -1.72 16.34
CA LEU A 32 0.14 -2.26 15.16
C LEU A 32 0.03 -3.79 15.11
N THR A 33 0.24 -4.45 16.23
CA THR A 33 0.12 -5.91 16.33
C THR A 33 -1.31 -6.37 15.99
N LYS A 34 -2.33 -5.72 16.53
CA LYS A 34 -3.73 -6.05 16.25
C LYS A 34 -4.07 -5.87 14.78
N MET A 35 -3.55 -4.84 14.17
CA MET A 35 -3.75 -4.56 12.74
C MET A 35 -3.22 -5.73 11.90
N ILE A 36 -2.01 -6.19 12.20
CA ILE A 36 -1.40 -7.31 11.49
C ILE A 36 -2.16 -8.61 11.76
N GLN A 37 -2.56 -8.85 13.00
CA GLN A 37 -3.36 -10.03 13.35
C GLN A 37 -4.70 -10.03 12.63
N GLY A 38 -5.30 -8.85 12.42
CA GLY A 38 -6.52 -8.73 11.64
C GLY A 38 -6.35 -9.22 10.21
N TRP A 39 -5.24 -8.89 9.57
CA TRP A 39 -4.94 -9.40 8.24
C TRP A 39 -4.67 -10.91 8.26
N GLU A 40 -3.96 -11.40 9.26
CA GLU A 40 -3.68 -12.83 9.41
C GLU A 40 -4.97 -13.64 9.54
N GLU A 41 -5.93 -13.11 10.28
CA GLU A 41 -7.26 -13.73 10.40
C GLU A 41 -8.03 -13.69 9.09
N GLU A 42 -8.01 -12.53 8.42
CA GLU A 42 -8.71 -12.35 7.14
C GLU A 42 -8.19 -13.29 6.06
N PHE A 43 -6.87 -13.44 5.98
CA PHE A 43 -6.21 -14.24 4.94
C PHE A 43 -5.94 -15.68 5.36
N HIS A 44 -6.26 -16.04 6.61
CA HIS A 44 -6.08 -17.40 7.17
C HIS A 44 -4.63 -17.88 7.04
N CYS A 45 -3.67 -17.00 7.32
CA CYS A 45 -2.25 -17.36 7.30
C CYS A 45 -1.47 -16.47 8.26
N LYS A 46 -0.24 -16.87 8.58
CA LYS A 46 0.67 -16.04 9.35
C LYS A 46 1.49 -15.19 8.40
N LEU A 47 1.56 -13.89 8.68
CA LEU A 47 2.38 -12.95 7.92
C LEU A 47 3.74 -12.74 8.57
N LEU A 48 3.80 -12.83 9.90
CA LEU A 48 5.01 -12.60 10.67
C LEU A 48 5.26 -13.73 11.66
N THR A 49 6.55 -13.98 11.94
CA THR A 49 7.00 -14.74 13.09
C THR A 49 7.86 -13.82 13.94
N ARG A 50 7.82 -14.01 15.26
CA ARG A 50 8.58 -13.20 16.20
C ARG A 50 9.75 -14.00 16.77
N SER A 51 10.90 -13.33 16.89
CA SER A 51 12.07 -13.88 17.55
C SER A 51 12.68 -12.81 18.46
N ARG A 52 13.69 -13.19 19.25
CA ARG A 52 14.42 -12.23 20.09
C ARG A 52 15.11 -11.13 19.28
N LYS A 53 15.38 -11.39 18.02
CA LYS A 53 16.08 -10.46 17.12
C LYS A 53 15.14 -9.53 16.35
N GLY A 54 13.82 -9.63 16.60
CA GLY A 54 12.82 -8.82 15.91
C GLY A 54 11.79 -9.71 15.21
N VAL A 55 11.17 -9.17 14.15
CA VAL A 55 10.17 -9.92 13.38
C VAL A 55 10.79 -10.45 12.09
N ARG A 56 10.31 -11.62 11.69
CA ARG A 56 10.60 -12.18 10.37
C ARG A 56 9.31 -12.31 9.60
N PHE A 57 9.38 -12.12 8.30
CA PHE A 57 8.24 -12.25 7.42
C PHE A 57 8.17 -13.68 6.90
N THR A 58 6.96 -14.25 6.95
CA THR A 58 6.72 -15.57 6.35
C THR A 58 6.69 -15.40 4.83
N ARG A 59 6.58 -16.51 4.10
CA ARG A 59 6.38 -16.47 2.66
C ARG A 59 5.14 -15.65 2.31
N GLU A 60 4.05 -15.88 3.06
CA GLU A 60 2.79 -15.16 2.88
C GLU A 60 2.96 -13.68 3.22
N GLY A 61 3.76 -13.37 4.23
CA GLY A 61 4.10 -11.99 4.57
C GLY A 61 4.84 -11.28 3.45
N GLU A 62 5.80 -11.97 2.81
CA GLU A 62 6.53 -11.41 1.67
C GLU A 62 5.59 -11.18 0.47
N LEU A 63 4.66 -12.10 0.24
CA LEU A 63 3.64 -11.91 -0.81
C LEU A 63 2.78 -10.70 -0.50
N PHE A 64 2.42 -10.49 0.75
CA PHE A 64 1.64 -9.34 1.17
C PHE A 64 2.44 -8.04 1.03
N VAL A 65 3.74 -8.06 1.29
CA VAL A 65 4.62 -6.91 1.03
C VAL A 65 4.54 -6.50 -0.44
N THR A 66 4.61 -7.46 -1.35
CA THR A 66 4.48 -7.19 -2.78
C THR A 66 3.14 -6.56 -3.12
N LEU A 67 2.06 -7.08 -2.55
CA LEU A 67 0.74 -6.49 -2.75
C LEU A 67 0.68 -5.05 -2.25
N CYS A 68 1.20 -4.80 -1.05
CA CYS A 68 1.24 -3.45 -0.49
C CYS A 68 2.00 -2.48 -1.38
N GLN A 69 3.15 -2.91 -1.90
CA GLN A 69 3.95 -2.09 -2.81
C GLN A 69 3.17 -1.73 -4.07
N GLN A 70 2.48 -2.70 -4.66
CA GLN A 70 1.70 -2.49 -5.87
C GLN A 70 0.50 -1.57 -5.65
N VAL A 71 -0.24 -1.78 -4.55
CA VAL A 71 -1.40 -0.94 -4.23
C VAL A 71 -0.97 0.51 -4.00
N LEU A 72 0.09 0.72 -3.24
CA LEU A 72 0.57 2.07 -2.96
C LEU A 72 1.13 2.76 -4.21
N ALA A 73 1.78 2.00 -5.09
CA ALA A 73 2.27 2.54 -6.36
C ALA A 73 1.11 2.96 -7.25
N LEU A 74 0.05 2.16 -7.32
CA LEU A 74 -1.15 2.50 -8.09
C LEU A 74 -1.86 3.72 -7.53
N GLU A 75 -1.97 3.81 -6.21
CA GLU A 75 -2.57 4.99 -5.57
C GLU A 75 -1.76 6.25 -5.88
N LYS A 76 -0.44 6.16 -5.80
CA LYS A 76 0.45 7.28 -6.11
C LYS A 76 0.25 7.75 -7.55
N THR A 77 0.23 6.82 -8.49
CA THR A 77 0.01 7.14 -9.91
C THR A 77 -1.34 7.80 -10.12
N PHE A 78 -2.38 7.29 -9.47
CA PHE A 78 -3.71 7.89 -9.56
C PHE A 78 -3.71 9.34 -9.05
N ARG A 79 -3.08 9.60 -7.90
CA ARG A 79 -3.00 10.95 -7.34
C ARG A 79 -2.24 11.91 -8.24
N GLU A 80 -1.15 11.46 -8.84
CA GLU A 80 -0.37 12.24 -9.79
C GLU A 80 -1.19 12.58 -11.04
N ASP A 81 -1.93 11.62 -11.56
CA ASP A 81 -2.75 11.82 -12.76
C ASP A 81 -3.92 12.76 -12.49
N VAL A 82 -4.56 12.65 -11.33
CA VAL A 82 -5.62 13.57 -10.93
C VAL A 82 -5.08 15.00 -10.80
N SER A 83 -3.91 15.16 -10.23
CA SER A 83 -3.25 16.45 -10.10
C SER A 83 -2.91 17.04 -11.47
N SER A 84 -2.36 16.24 -12.38
CA SER A 84 -2.07 16.65 -13.76
C SER A 84 -3.35 17.02 -14.52
N ALA A 85 -4.40 16.23 -14.36
CA ALA A 85 -5.69 16.48 -15.00
C ALA A 85 -6.29 17.81 -14.50
N ALA A 86 -6.19 18.09 -13.21
CA ALA A 86 -6.66 19.35 -12.64
C ALA A 86 -5.88 20.54 -13.19
N ASP A 87 -4.56 20.42 -13.34
CA ASP A 87 -3.71 21.45 -13.91
C ASP A 87 -4.04 21.70 -15.39
N GLU A 88 -4.27 20.64 -16.14
CA GLU A 88 -4.66 20.74 -17.55
C GLU A 88 -6.05 21.37 -17.71
N LEU A 89 -6.98 21.07 -16.83
CA LEU A 89 -8.34 21.60 -16.86
C LEU A 89 -8.38 23.12 -16.63
N THR A 90 -7.41 23.70 -15.96
CA THR A 90 -7.35 25.15 -15.78
C THR A 90 -7.05 25.92 -17.07
N GLY A 91 -6.61 25.22 -18.12
CA GLY A 91 -6.24 25.87 -19.38
C GLY A 91 -6.66 25.14 -20.64
N SER A 92 -7.42 24.01 -20.59
CA SER A 92 -7.66 23.26 -21.82
C SER A 92 -8.90 22.38 -21.81
N ILE A 93 -9.01 21.54 -22.80
CA ILE A 93 -10.19 20.75 -23.17
C ILE A 93 -10.32 19.50 -22.30
N THR A 94 -11.43 19.36 -21.60
CA THR A 94 -11.74 18.25 -20.71
C THR A 94 -11.69 16.89 -21.42
N ILE A 95 -12.17 16.81 -22.67
CA ILE A 95 -12.19 15.57 -23.45
C ILE A 95 -10.80 15.03 -23.69
N GLY A 96 -9.83 15.88 -23.99
CA GLY A 96 -8.44 15.48 -24.20
C GLY A 96 -7.81 14.86 -22.95
N VAL A 97 -8.10 15.43 -21.79
CA VAL A 97 -7.62 14.91 -20.50
C VAL A 97 -8.19 13.51 -20.24
N SER A 98 -9.49 13.33 -20.44
CA SER A 98 -10.14 12.03 -20.23
C SER A 98 -9.56 10.94 -21.13
N LEU A 99 -9.35 11.24 -22.41
CA LEU A 99 -8.78 10.30 -23.36
C LEU A 99 -7.34 9.93 -22.98
N ASN A 100 -6.56 10.89 -22.53
CA ASN A 100 -5.19 10.68 -22.11
C ASN A 100 -5.14 9.75 -20.88
N TYR A 101 -6.00 9.97 -19.91
CA TYR A 101 -6.11 9.11 -18.74
C TYR A 101 -6.45 7.69 -19.14
N MET A 102 -7.46 7.50 -19.98
CA MET A 102 -7.90 6.19 -20.44
C MET A 102 -6.79 5.43 -21.19
N SER A 103 -6.06 6.11 -22.06
CA SER A 103 -4.99 5.49 -22.82
C SER A 103 -3.82 5.04 -21.94
N ARG A 104 -3.58 5.70 -20.80
CA ARG A 104 -2.49 5.37 -19.89
C ARG A 104 -2.85 4.24 -18.92
N HIS A 105 -4.07 4.22 -18.41
CA HIS A 105 -4.45 3.35 -17.28
C HIS A 105 -5.41 2.22 -17.63
N PHE A 106 -6.26 2.41 -18.61
CA PHE A 106 -7.29 1.44 -18.96
C PHE A 106 -6.71 0.07 -19.33
N PRO A 107 -5.69 -0.03 -20.18
CA PRO A 107 -5.10 -1.34 -20.51
C PRO A 107 -4.51 -2.06 -19.31
N THR A 108 -3.90 -1.32 -18.39
CA THR A 108 -3.33 -1.91 -17.18
C THR A 108 -4.41 -2.47 -16.27
N ILE A 109 -5.52 -1.78 -16.12
CA ILE A 109 -6.67 -2.22 -15.33
C ILE A 109 -7.26 -3.49 -15.93
N LEU A 110 -7.45 -3.53 -17.26
CA LEU A 110 -8.01 -4.70 -17.95
C LEU A 110 -7.13 -5.94 -17.81
N ARG A 111 -5.83 -5.80 -17.80
CA ARG A 111 -4.91 -6.93 -17.64
C ARG A 111 -5.01 -7.59 -16.28
N ARG A 112 -5.47 -6.89 -15.27
CA ARG A 112 -5.60 -7.41 -13.90
C ARG A 112 -6.94 -8.09 -13.66
N PHE A 113 -7.92 -7.82 -14.49
CA PHE A 113 -9.24 -8.42 -14.43
C PHE A 113 -9.47 -9.37 -15.58
#